data_349522a91ee843922ec779c25eab71f8
#
_entry.id   349522a91ee843922ec779c25eab71f8
#
_cell.length_a   1.000
_cell.length_b   1.000
_cell.length_c   1.000
_cell.angle_alpha   90.00
_cell.angle_beta   90.00
_cell.angle_gamma   90.00
#
_symmetry.space_group_name_H-M   'P 1'
#
loop_
_entity.id
_entity.type
_entity.pdbx_description
1 polymer ?
#
loop_
_entity_poly.entity_id
_entity_poly.type
_entity_poly.pdbx_seq_one_letter_code
_entity_poly.pdbx_strand_id
1 'polypeptide(L)'
;MEEQKHSQDQKDKEKMISLKEEEYLKLKEEAEAAGESRDKLLRLQADFENTRKRLERDKQDFVKFANEGIILELLNILDDLERTVSLSQSQHQDLSAFLKGVEMILAHLYEMLKEYGVKPIEAEGKIFDPHYHEALMQIEDKNMPEHTVLEEMQKGYLLNDRVIRTAKVRVSKKGN
;
A
#
# COMPACT_ATOMS: atom_id res chain seq x y z
N MET A 1 72.95 -26.87 -9.81
CA MET A 1 72.13 -26.82 -11.01
C MET A 1 71.28 -25.59 -10.93
N GLU A 2 71.89 -24.54 -11.30
CA GLU A 2 71.44 -23.30 -11.85
C GLU A 2 70.75 -23.58 -13.16
N GLU A 3 69.72 -22.76 -13.42
CA GLU A 3 69.24 -22.38 -14.75
C GLU A 3 67.70 -22.20 -14.59
N GLN A 4 67.26 -21.09 -14.69
CA GLN A 4 66.91 -20.08 -15.65
C GLN A 4 65.65 -19.39 -15.16
N LYS A 5 65.82 -18.34 -14.39
CA LYS A 5 64.85 -17.26 -14.34
C LYS A 5 65.02 -16.40 -15.59
N HIS A 6 64.33 -16.71 -16.63
CA HIS A 6 64.20 -15.81 -17.78
C HIS A 6 63.15 -14.75 -17.48
N SER A 7 63.66 -13.57 -17.15
CA SER A 7 62.96 -12.33 -17.07
C SER A 7 62.33 -12.03 -18.45
N GLN A 8 61.01 -12.12 -18.51
CA GLN A 8 60.22 -11.48 -19.58
C GLN A 8 59.98 -10.02 -19.21
N ASP A 9 61.02 -9.20 -19.32
CA ASP A 9 60.93 -7.78 -19.54
C ASP A 9 60.46 -7.59 -20.99
N GLN A 10 59.15 -7.62 -21.20
CA GLN A 10 58.57 -7.07 -22.40
C GLN A 10 58.68 -5.55 -22.28
N LYS A 11 59.75 -5.02 -22.88
CA LYS A 11 59.88 -3.61 -23.23
C LYS A 11 58.66 -3.23 -24.07
N ASP A 12 57.72 -2.51 -23.48
CA ASP A 12 56.77 -1.74 -24.22
C ASP A 12 57.51 -0.82 -25.17
N LYS A 13 57.54 -1.18 -26.44
CA LYS A 13 58.05 -0.32 -27.48
C LYS A 13 57.13 0.89 -27.52
N GLU A 14 57.55 1.98 -26.92
CA GLU A 14 56.93 3.28 -27.09
C GLU A 14 56.79 3.55 -28.61
N LYS A 15 55.58 3.40 -29.09
CA LYS A 15 55.27 3.82 -30.48
C LYS A 15 55.18 5.34 -30.47
N MET A 16 56.20 6.00 -30.93
CA MET A 16 56.17 7.44 -31.18
C MET A 16 55.20 7.71 -32.32
N ILE A 17 54.15 8.42 -32.02
CA ILE A 17 53.19 8.94 -33.02
C ILE A 17 53.48 10.42 -33.18
N SER A 18 53.84 10.88 -34.34
CA SER A 18 53.97 12.31 -34.64
C SER A 18 52.60 12.86 -34.97
N LEU A 19 52.12 13.78 -34.18
CA LEU A 19 50.86 14.52 -34.36
C LEU A 19 51.20 15.98 -34.73
N LYS A 20 50.36 16.61 -35.56
CA LYS A 20 50.40 18.06 -35.74
C LYS A 20 50.01 18.75 -34.45
N GLU A 21 50.58 19.90 -34.13
CA GLU A 21 50.34 20.64 -32.90
C GLU A 21 48.83 20.97 -32.70
N GLU A 22 48.12 21.29 -33.77
CA GLU A 22 46.67 21.53 -33.74
C GLU A 22 45.87 20.28 -33.36
N GLU A 23 46.28 19.10 -33.81
CA GLU A 23 45.62 17.83 -33.49
C GLU A 23 45.89 17.42 -32.00
N TYR A 24 47.09 17.68 -31.52
CA TYR A 24 47.45 17.46 -30.13
C TYR A 24 46.62 18.36 -29.18
N LEU A 25 46.46 19.65 -29.53
CA LEU A 25 45.67 20.58 -28.70
C LEU A 25 44.19 20.17 -28.67
N LYS A 26 43.60 19.78 -29.80
CA LYS A 26 42.23 19.26 -29.83
C LYS A 26 42.03 18.01 -28.98
N LEU A 27 42.95 17.03 -29.15
CA LEU A 27 42.87 15.80 -28.35
C LEU A 27 43.00 16.08 -26.84
N LYS A 28 43.82 17.07 -26.48
CA LYS A 28 43.98 17.48 -25.06
C LYS A 28 42.69 18.13 -24.51
N GLU A 29 42.05 19.03 -25.28
CA GLU A 29 40.78 19.65 -24.91
C GLU A 29 39.66 18.62 -24.79
N GLU A 30 39.59 17.67 -25.75
CA GLU A 30 38.60 16.56 -25.67
C GLU A 30 38.84 15.65 -24.48
N ALA A 31 40.10 15.35 -24.14
CA ALA A 31 40.43 14.54 -22.97
C ALA A 31 40.08 15.26 -21.65
N GLU A 32 40.33 16.56 -21.55
CA GLU A 32 39.95 17.37 -20.38
C GLU A 32 38.41 17.41 -20.24
N ALA A 33 37.68 17.70 -21.34
CA ALA A 33 36.21 17.70 -21.35
C ALA A 33 35.61 16.32 -21.01
N ALA A 34 36.23 15.24 -21.51
CA ALA A 34 35.83 13.86 -21.16
C ALA A 34 36.07 13.58 -19.67
N GLY A 35 37.20 14.04 -19.10
CA GLY A 35 37.51 13.96 -17.68
C GLY A 35 36.46 14.67 -16.81
N GLU A 36 36.14 15.92 -17.13
CA GLU A 36 35.12 16.68 -16.43
C GLU A 36 33.74 16.01 -16.52
N SER A 37 33.38 15.50 -17.70
CA SER A 37 32.11 14.80 -17.91
C SER A 37 32.02 13.52 -17.08
N ARG A 38 33.12 12.78 -17.00
CA ARG A 38 33.24 11.59 -16.14
C ARG A 38 33.07 11.91 -14.67
N ASP A 39 33.69 12.98 -14.19
CA ASP A 39 33.59 13.40 -12.79
C ASP A 39 32.15 13.87 -12.47
N LYS A 40 31.51 14.59 -13.41
CA LYS A 40 30.09 14.96 -13.27
C LYS A 40 29.19 13.73 -13.19
N LEU A 41 29.42 12.72 -14.04
CA LEU A 41 28.67 11.46 -14.02
C LEU A 41 28.85 10.71 -12.71
N LEU A 42 30.08 10.62 -12.19
CA LEU A 42 30.35 9.94 -10.92
C LEU A 42 29.65 10.64 -9.74
N ARG A 43 29.67 11.97 -9.71
CA ARG A 43 28.93 12.75 -8.70
C ARG A 43 27.44 12.52 -8.82
N LEU A 44 26.88 12.61 -10.03
CA LEU A 44 25.46 12.37 -10.26
C LEU A 44 25.04 10.95 -9.86
N GLN A 45 25.88 9.95 -10.15
CA GLN A 45 25.63 8.58 -9.72
C GLN A 45 25.62 8.45 -8.19
N ALA A 46 26.59 9.07 -7.50
CA ALA A 46 26.63 9.08 -6.04
C ALA A 46 25.40 9.77 -5.43
N ASP A 47 24.98 10.92 -5.99
CA ASP A 47 23.80 11.65 -5.55
C ASP A 47 22.51 10.83 -5.79
N PHE A 48 22.43 10.14 -6.93
CA PHE A 48 21.31 9.25 -7.23
C PHE A 48 21.22 8.10 -6.23
N GLU A 49 22.34 7.42 -5.95
CA GLU A 49 22.39 6.32 -4.97
C GLU A 49 22.01 6.81 -3.56
N ASN A 50 22.51 7.97 -3.14
CA ASN A 50 22.16 8.57 -1.86
C ASN A 50 20.67 8.91 -1.77
N THR A 51 20.13 9.52 -2.84
CA THR A 51 18.70 9.85 -2.94
C THR A 51 17.85 8.59 -2.91
N ARG A 52 18.21 7.55 -3.66
CA ARG A 52 17.54 6.25 -3.64
C ARG A 52 17.51 5.62 -2.24
N LYS A 53 18.65 5.63 -1.54
CA LYS A 53 18.74 5.11 -0.17
C LYS A 53 17.86 5.90 0.80
N ARG A 54 17.80 7.25 0.64
CA ARG A 54 16.93 8.09 1.45
C ARG A 54 15.46 7.78 1.20
N LEU A 55 15.04 7.74 -0.08
CA LEU A 55 13.66 7.42 -0.45
C LEU A 55 13.21 6.06 0.05
N GLU A 56 14.12 5.07 0.06
CA GLU A 56 13.79 3.74 0.59
C GLU A 56 13.55 3.77 2.10
N ARG A 57 14.33 4.55 2.87
CA ARG A 57 14.11 4.75 4.31
C ARG A 57 12.80 5.50 4.56
N ASP A 58 12.59 6.61 3.84
CA ASP A 58 11.37 7.41 3.97
C ASP A 58 10.11 6.56 3.67
N LYS A 59 10.20 5.69 2.66
CA LYS A 59 9.13 4.73 2.33
C LYS A 59 8.89 3.73 3.47
N GLN A 60 9.95 3.18 4.07
CA GLN A 60 9.83 2.25 5.19
C GLN A 60 9.18 2.93 6.40
N ASP A 61 9.61 4.15 6.72
CA ASP A 61 9.03 4.94 7.81
C ASP A 61 7.57 5.30 7.52
N PHE A 62 7.26 5.70 6.28
CA PHE A 62 5.87 5.95 5.86
C PHE A 62 4.98 4.71 6.04
N VAL A 63 5.42 3.54 5.57
CA VAL A 63 4.66 2.28 5.74
C VAL A 63 4.49 1.92 7.22
N LYS A 64 5.51 2.15 8.03
CA LYS A 64 5.49 1.86 9.48
C LYS A 64 4.44 2.70 10.23
N PHE A 65 4.29 3.97 9.84
CA PHE A 65 3.38 4.91 10.51
C PHE A 65 2.12 5.23 9.69
N ALA A 66 1.92 4.57 8.53
CA ALA A 66 0.76 4.83 7.65
C ALA A 66 -0.59 4.65 8.36
N ASN A 67 -0.65 3.80 9.37
CA ASN A 67 -1.88 3.50 10.11
C ASN A 67 -2.06 4.34 11.38
N GLU A 68 -1.14 5.27 11.69
CA GLU A 68 -1.17 6.04 12.94
C GLU A 68 -2.50 6.80 13.10
N GLY A 69 -2.98 7.47 12.04
CA GLY A 69 -4.25 8.18 12.07
C GLY A 69 -5.43 7.27 12.41
N ILE A 70 -5.53 6.11 11.75
CA ILE A 70 -6.59 5.13 12.00
C ILE A 70 -6.52 4.60 13.44
N ILE A 71 -5.30 4.34 13.92
CA ILE A 71 -5.10 3.83 15.29
C ILE A 71 -5.55 4.86 16.32
N LEU A 72 -5.22 6.14 16.14
CA LEU A 72 -5.65 7.20 17.04
C LEU A 72 -7.18 7.32 17.13
N GLU A 73 -7.87 7.26 15.99
CA GLU A 73 -9.33 7.26 15.95
C GLU A 73 -9.94 6.02 16.62
N LEU A 74 -9.35 4.84 16.40
CA LEU A 74 -9.78 3.61 17.08
C LEU A 74 -9.59 3.68 18.61
N LEU A 75 -8.56 4.35 19.09
CA LEU A 75 -8.37 4.55 20.54
C LEU A 75 -9.49 5.41 21.14
N ASN A 76 -9.96 6.45 20.44
CA ASN A 76 -11.11 7.23 20.89
C ASN A 76 -12.38 6.36 21.02
N ILE A 77 -12.62 5.49 20.05
CA ILE A 77 -13.74 4.54 20.09
C ILE A 77 -13.60 3.53 21.21
N LEU A 78 -12.37 3.08 21.46
CA LEU A 78 -12.07 2.18 22.59
C LEU A 78 -12.37 2.85 23.92
N ASP A 79 -11.96 4.11 24.12
CA ASP A 79 -12.23 4.89 25.33
C ASP A 79 -13.75 5.05 25.57
N ASP A 80 -14.52 5.30 24.51
CA ASP A 80 -15.98 5.38 24.58
C ASP A 80 -16.63 4.04 24.97
N LEU A 81 -16.11 2.91 24.44
CA LEU A 81 -16.53 1.57 24.84
C LEU A 81 -16.21 1.28 26.31
N GLU A 82 -14.99 1.56 26.76
CA GLU A 82 -14.59 1.37 28.17
C GLU A 82 -15.45 2.19 29.12
N ARG A 83 -15.75 3.44 28.76
CA ARG A 83 -16.64 4.30 29.53
C ARG A 83 -18.05 3.71 29.62
N THR A 84 -18.59 3.21 28.51
CA THR A 84 -19.93 2.62 28.45
C THR A 84 -20.00 1.35 29.29
N VAL A 85 -18.98 0.49 29.25
CA VAL A 85 -18.87 -0.71 30.07
C VAL A 85 -18.79 -0.34 31.56
N SER A 86 -17.97 0.65 31.93
CA SER A 86 -17.84 1.11 33.31
C SER A 86 -19.16 1.62 33.90
N LEU A 87 -19.93 2.36 33.11
CA LEU A 87 -21.26 2.86 33.49
C LEU A 87 -22.25 1.71 33.73
N SER A 88 -22.17 0.63 32.93
CA SER A 88 -23.06 -0.53 33.08
C SER A 88 -22.85 -1.34 34.35
N GLN A 89 -21.67 -1.23 34.98
CA GLN A 89 -21.35 -1.93 36.24
C GLN A 89 -21.86 -1.19 37.47
N SER A 90 -22.32 0.05 37.34
CA SER A 90 -22.90 0.79 38.45
C SER A 90 -24.32 0.27 38.75
N GLN A 91 -24.74 0.34 40.06
CA GLN A 91 -25.95 -0.31 40.60
C GLN A 91 -27.30 0.14 40.00
N HIS A 92 -27.33 1.11 39.10
CA HIS A 92 -28.55 1.57 38.43
C HIS A 92 -28.42 1.29 36.92
N GLN A 93 -28.72 0.05 36.52
CA GLN A 93 -28.69 -0.38 35.13
C GLN A 93 -29.93 0.13 34.40
N ASP A 94 -29.82 1.30 33.75
CA ASP A 94 -30.77 1.69 32.71
C ASP A 94 -30.33 1.09 31.36
N LEU A 95 -30.93 -0.06 31.01
CA LEU A 95 -30.67 -0.75 29.75
C LEU A 95 -30.86 0.18 28.54
N SER A 96 -31.82 1.10 28.61
CA SER A 96 -32.11 2.06 27.53
C SER A 96 -30.92 3.02 27.34
N ALA A 97 -30.40 3.56 28.44
CA ALA A 97 -29.21 4.43 28.40
C ALA A 97 -27.96 3.70 27.91
N PHE A 98 -27.78 2.44 28.32
CA PHE A 98 -26.69 1.59 27.83
C PHE A 98 -26.79 1.35 26.32
N LEU A 99 -27.95 0.95 25.80
CA LEU A 99 -28.18 0.72 24.38
C LEU A 99 -27.92 1.99 23.57
N LYS A 100 -28.41 3.14 24.06
CA LYS A 100 -28.15 4.42 23.41
C LYS A 100 -26.66 4.76 23.36
N GLY A 101 -25.89 4.46 24.42
CA GLY A 101 -24.43 4.61 24.41
C GLY A 101 -23.75 3.75 23.34
N VAL A 102 -24.16 2.49 23.23
CA VAL A 102 -23.64 1.57 22.20
C VAL A 102 -24.02 2.05 20.77
N GLU A 103 -25.24 2.53 20.57
CA GLU A 103 -25.67 3.10 19.27
C GLU A 103 -24.81 4.31 18.88
N MET A 104 -24.48 5.19 19.83
CA MET A 104 -23.63 6.35 19.57
C MET A 104 -22.22 5.93 19.18
N ILE A 105 -21.65 4.92 19.84
CA ILE A 105 -20.32 4.38 19.50
C ILE A 105 -20.32 3.75 18.12
N LEU A 106 -21.40 3.00 17.80
CA LEU A 106 -21.55 2.42 16.47
C LEU A 106 -21.63 3.50 15.37
N ALA A 107 -22.39 4.58 15.62
CA ALA A 107 -22.46 5.72 14.71
C ALA A 107 -21.09 6.36 14.51
N HIS A 108 -20.33 6.61 15.59
CA HIS A 108 -18.98 7.16 15.53
C HIS A 108 -18.03 6.27 14.72
N LEU A 109 -18.09 4.93 14.90
CA LEU A 109 -17.32 3.99 14.12
C LEU A 109 -17.67 4.07 12.61
N TYR A 110 -18.94 4.20 12.25
CA TYR A 110 -19.33 4.36 10.84
C TYR A 110 -18.87 5.69 10.26
N GLU A 111 -18.92 6.79 11.01
CA GLU A 111 -18.40 8.08 10.59
C GLU A 111 -16.88 8.02 10.34
N MET A 112 -16.12 7.47 11.28
CA MET A 112 -14.69 7.23 11.11
C MET A 112 -14.40 6.43 9.83
N LEU A 113 -15.06 5.29 9.64
CA LEU A 113 -14.86 4.47 8.45
C LEU A 113 -15.14 5.26 7.16
N LYS A 114 -16.18 6.10 7.16
CA LYS A 114 -16.53 6.95 6.03
C LYS A 114 -15.45 8.01 5.73
N GLU A 115 -14.86 8.64 6.75
CA GLU A 115 -13.76 9.60 6.61
C GLU A 115 -12.54 8.97 5.97
N TYR A 116 -12.23 7.72 6.32
CA TYR A 116 -11.16 6.94 5.68
C TYR A 116 -11.54 6.33 4.33
N GLY A 117 -12.71 6.74 3.76
CA GLY A 117 -13.14 6.31 2.43
C GLY A 117 -13.74 4.91 2.39
N VAL A 118 -14.07 4.32 3.56
CA VAL A 118 -14.74 3.02 3.62
C VAL A 118 -16.25 3.21 3.50
N LYS A 119 -16.87 2.48 2.56
CA LYS A 119 -18.31 2.52 2.30
C LYS A 119 -18.88 1.10 2.34
N PRO A 120 -20.06 0.89 2.94
CA PRO A 120 -20.73 -0.40 2.87
C PRO A 120 -21.21 -0.68 1.45
N ILE A 121 -21.19 -1.96 1.07
CA ILE A 121 -21.82 -2.44 -0.16
C ILE A 121 -23.29 -2.65 0.14
N GLU A 122 -24.16 -2.00 -0.59
CA GLU A 122 -25.61 -2.24 -0.51
C GLU A 122 -25.93 -3.48 -1.34
N ALA A 123 -26.18 -4.61 -0.70
CA ALA A 123 -26.39 -5.88 -1.38
C ALA A 123 -27.87 -6.28 -1.45
N GLU A 124 -28.67 -6.04 -0.41
CA GLU A 124 -30.06 -6.51 -0.33
C GLU A 124 -30.94 -5.95 -1.46
N GLY A 125 -31.72 -6.83 -2.06
CA GLY A 125 -32.62 -6.52 -3.18
C GLY A 125 -31.93 -6.32 -4.53
N LYS A 126 -30.60 -6.37 -4.60
CA LYS A 126 -29.86 -6.25 -5.86
C LYS A 126 -29.60 -7.63 -6.48
N ILE A 127 -29.30 -7.63 -7.78
CA ILE A 127 -28.84 -8.84 -8.48
C ILE A 127 -27.45 -9.20 -7.97
N PHE A 128 -27.23 -10.48 -7.76
CA PHE A 128 -25.93 -11.02 -7.35
C PHE A 128 -24.85 -10.69 -8.36
N ASP A 129 -23.77 -10.09 -7.87
CA ASP A 129 -22.57 -9.78 -8.63
C ASP A 129 -21.34 -10.39 -7.92
N PRO A 130 -20.60 -11.32 -8.54
CA PRO A 130 -19.41 -11.94 -7.93
C PRO A 130 -18.31 -10.97 -7.56
N HIS A 131 -18.26 -9.75 -8.13
CA HIS A 131 -17.27 -8.74 -7.77
C HIS A 131 -17.53 -8.13 -6.39
N TYR A 132 -18.78 -8.09 -5.96
CA TYR A 132 -19.21 -7.44 -4.71
C TYR A 132 -19.76 -8.42 -3.69
N HIS A 133 -20.27 -9.56 -4.13
CA HIS A 133 -21.03 -10.50 -3.31
C HIS A 133 -20.40 -11.90 -3.30
N GLU A 134 -20.52 -12.57 -2.17
CA GLU A 134 -20.19 -13.97 -1.97
C GLU A 134 -21.48 -14.71 -1.56
N ALA A 135 -22.01 -15.57 -2.44
CA ALA A 135 -23.22 -16.32 -2.13
C ALA A 135 -22.89 -17.49 -1.20
N LEU A 136 -23.42 -17.46 0.03
CA LEU A 136 -23.27 -18.56 0.99
C LEU A 136 -24.34 -19.62 0.79
N MET A 137 -25.56 -19.22 0.45
CA MET A 137 -26.72 -20.10 0.35
C MET A 137 -27.64 -19.64 -0.78
N GLN A 138 -28.30 -20.61 -1.42
CA GLN A 138 -29.40 -20.37 -2.36
C GLN A 138 -30.69 -20.86 -1.73
N ILE A 139 -31.72 -20.02 -1.77
CA ILE A 139 -33.04 -20.32 -1.23
C ILE A 139 -34.08 -20.19 -2.35
N GLU A 140 -34.99 -21.14 -2.43
CA GLU A 140 -36.11 -21.05 -3.35
C GLU A 140 -37.07 -19.96 -2.90
N ASP A 141 -37.22 -18.94 -3.74
CA ASP A 141 -38.19 -17.87 -3.54
C ASP A 141 -38.97 -17.65 -4.85
N LYS A 142 -40.30 -17.83 -4.78
CA LYS A 142 -41.19 -17.67 -5.95
C LYS A 142 -41.54 -16.21 -6.23
N ASN A 143 -41.30 -15.31 -5.26
CA ASN A 143 -41.67 -13.91 -5.33
C ASN A 143 -40.54 -13.01 -5.85
N MET A 144 -39.30 -13.52 -5.86
CA MET A 144 -38.14 -12.75 -6.27
C MET A 144 -37.53 -13.31 -7.56
N PRO A 145 -36.96 -12.45 -8.41
CA PRO A 145 -36.20 -12.91 -9.57
C PRO A 145 -35.04 -13.81 -9.14
N GLU A 146 -34.68 -14.76 -10.01
CA GLU A 146 -33.52 -15.61 -9.79
C GLU A 146 -32.24 -14.78 -9.64
N HIS A 147 -31.32 -15.22 -8.79
CA HIS A 147 -30.06 -14.52 -8.47
C HIS A 147 -30.24 -13.15 -7.78
N THR A 148 -31.36 -12.90 -7.13
CA THR A 148 -31.53 -11.69 -6.30
C THR A 148 -30.98 -11.96 -4.90
N VAL A 149 -30.27 -10.98 -4.34
CA VAL A 149 -29.81 -11.01 -2.94
C VAL A 149 -31.02 -10.83 -2.03
N LEU A 150 -31.34 -11.86 -1.25
CA LEU A 150 -32.46 -11.87 -0.33
C LEU A 150 -32.10 -11.27 1.02
N GLU A 151 -30.90 -11.55 1.50
CA GLU A 151 -30.44 -11.15 2.81
C GLU A 151 -28.91 -11.00 2.82
N GLU A 152 -28.43 -10.00 3.54
CA GLU A 152 -27.02 -9.81 3.79
C GLU A 152 -26.64 -10.41 5.14
N MET A 153 -25.91 -11.53 5.13
CA MET A 153 -25.43 -12.22 6.33
C MET A 153 -24.22 -11.52 6.96
N GLN A 154 -23.40 -10.90 6.12
CA GLN A 154 -22.24 -10.10 6.54
C GLN A 154 -22.04 -8.95 5.57
N LYS A 155 -21.96 -7.74 6.09
CA LYS A 155 -21.76 -6.53 5.28
C LYS A 155 -20.43 -6.59 4.51
N GLY A 156 -20.50 -6.25 3.21
CA GLY A 156 -19.34 -5.98 2.39
C GLY A 156 -18.89 -4.52 2.51
N TYR A 157 -17.65 -4.24 2.18
CA TYR A 157 -17.09 -2.87 2.22
C TYR A 157 -16.17 -2.59 1.05
N LEU A 158 -16.22 -1.34 0.62
CA LEU A 158 -15.32 -0.71 -0.34
C LEU A 158 -14.38 0.24 0.41
N LEU A 159 -13.12 0.29 0.02
CA LEU A 159 -12.20 1.37 0.36
C LEU A 159 -12.00 2.21 -0.90
N ASN A 160 -12.52 3.42 -0.92
CA ASN A 160 -12.70 4.21 -2.12
C ASN A 160 -13.47 3.40 -3.19
N ASP A 161 -12.80 3.00 -4.29
CA ASP A 161 -13.42 2.22 -5.38
C ASP A 161 -13.02 0.74 -5.37
N ARG A 162 -12.25 0.30 -4.37
CA ARG A 162 -11.76 -1.08 -4.28
C ARG A 162 -12.53 -1.87 -3.25
N VAL A 163 -13.04 -3.04 -3.64
CA VAL A 163 -13.63 -4.00 -2.70
C VAL A 163 -12.54 -4.53 -1.77
N ILE A 164 -12.70 -4.29 -0.46
CA ILE A 164 -11.82 -4.82 0.58
C ILE A 164 -12.43 -6.03 1.30
N ARG A 165 -13.75 -6.16 1.24
CA ARG A 165 -14.51 -7.31 1.73
C ARG A 165 -15.81 -7.42 0.95
N THR A 166 -16.07 -8.57 0.34
CA THR A 166 -17.35 -8.87 -0.31
C THR A 166 -18.47 -9.02 0.72
N ALA A 167 -19.71 -8.68 0.32
CA ALA A 167 -20.88 -8.96 1.15
C ALA A 167 -21.23 -10.43 1.06
N LYS A 168 -21.39 -11.12 2.21
CA LYS A 168 -21.86 -12.50 2.23
C LYS A 168 -23.37 -12.53 2.27
N VAL A 169 -23.94 -13.15 1.26
CA VAL A 169 -25.36 -13.03 0.96
C VAL A 169 -26.07 -14.37 0.76
N ARG A 170 -27.36 -14.36 0.98
CA ARG A 170 -28.30 -15.39 0.50
C ARG A 170 -28.92 -14.92 -0.80
N VAL A 171 -28.96 -15.79 -1.79
CA VAL A 171 -29.53 -15.46 -3.11
C VAL A 171 -30.74 -16.32 -3.43
N SER A 172 -31.67 -15.74 -4.18
CA SER A 172 -32.83 -16.46 -4.68
C SER A 172 -32.44 -17.46 -5.75
N LYS A 173 -33.05 -18.65 -5.71
CA LYS A 173 -33.09 -19.63 -6.78
C LYS A 173 -34.55 -19.82 -7.22
N LYS A 174 -34.79 -19.98 -8.50
CA LYS A 174 -36.10 -20.27 -9.02
C LYS A 174 -36.55 -21.65 -8.51
N GLY A 175 -37.67 -21.71 -7.80
CA GLY A 175 -38.29 -22.97 -7.41
C GLY A 175 -38.77 -23.70 -8.65
N ASN A 176 -38.54 -25.00 -8.68
CA ASN A 176 -39.08 -25.88 -9.71
C ASN A 176 -40.59 -25.92 -9.67
#